data_0bf09b53883d51433f6410b56d79ed4d
#
_entry.id   0bf09b53883d51433f6410b56d79ed4d
#
_cell.length_a   1.000
_cell.length_b   1.000
_cell.length_c   1.000
_cell.angle_alpha   90.00
_cell.angle_beta   90.00
_cell.angle_gamma   90.00
#
_symmetry.space_group_name_H-M   'P 1'
#
loop_
_entity.id
_entity.type
_entity.pdbx_description
1 polymer ?
#
loop_
_entity_poly.entity_id
_entity_poly.type
_entity_poly.pdbx_seq_one_letter_code
_entity_poly.pdbx_strand_id
1 'polypeptide(L)'
;MCIRDRECALETQPNICLISEEVAEKKMSLSAIADYIADSVAARAAKGMNFGVAIIPEGVVEFVPEFSALIAEINELLAGSKADAFNALPTWKEKYAFIENGLSKESMAVFAILPEGIQQQLFLERDPHGNVQVSLIESEKLFSALVADKLAERKAAGTYNGKFSALHHFLGYEGRCAFPSNFDADYCYSLGYNAFMLIQYGYNGYLSKVSNLSKPAAEWVAGGMPITKMMNMERRHGEDKPVIRKALVELDGKPFKYFEAHREEWSENTCYVYPGAIQYYGPAEVCDITTKTLALEKGE
;
A
#
# COMPACT_ATOMS: atom_id res chain seq x y z
N MET A 1 3.49 4.03 1.05
CA MET A 1 2.84 3.03 1.92
C MET A 1 3.53 1.68 1.81
N CYS A 2 3.82 1.17 0.65
CA CYS A 2 4.47 -0.15 0.49
C CYS A 2 5.82 -0.34 1.21
N ILE A 3 6.54 0.74 1.54
CA ILE A 3 7.77 0.64 2.35
C ILE A 3 7.47 0.03 3.73
N ARG A 4 6.38 0.45 4.39
CA ARG A 4 5.96 -0.12 5.68
C ARG A 4 5.46 -1.55 5.54
N ASP A 5 4.67 -1.81 4.50
CA ASP A 5 4.14 -3.14 4.24
C ASP A 5 5.27 -4.12 3.94
N ARG A 6 6.30 -3.67 3.18
CA ARG A 6 7.53 -4.44 2.97
C ARG A 6 8.28 -4.68 4.29
N GLU A 7 8.42 -3.66 5.15
CA GLU A 7 9.05 -3.84 6.47
C GLU A 7 8.30 -4.88 7.29
N CYS A 8 6.97 -4.78 7.37
CA CYS A 8 6.16 -5.79 8.04
C CYS A 8 6.39 -7.20 7.47
N ALA A 9 6.52 -7.32 6.13
CA ALA A 9 6.80 -8.60 5.51
C ALA A 9 8.19 -9.13 5.85
N LEU A 10 9.20 -8.28 5.88
CA LEU A 10 10.57 -8.65 6.24
C LEU A 10 10.68 -9.12 7.70
N GLU A 11 9.91 -8.49 8.59
CA GLU A 11 9.90 -8.80 10.03
C GLU A 11 9.04 -10.02 10.36
N THR A 12 7.96 -10.30 9.62
CA THR A 12 6.96 -11.31 10.00
C THR A 12 6.87 -12.50 9.06
N GLN A 13 7.44 -12.42 7.87
CA GLN A 13 7.48 -13.45 6.83
C GLN A 13 6.10 -14.05 6.51
N PRO A 14 5.12 -13.22 6.08
CA PRO A 14 3.80 -13.70 5.69
C PRO A 14 3.88 -14.52 4.40
N ASN A 15 2.83 -15.28 4.10
CA ASN A 15 2.80 -16.07 2.87
C ASN A 15 2.74 -15.19 1.62
N ILE A 16 2.07 -14.06 1.70
CA ILE A 16 1.93 -13.13 0.60
C ILE A 16 2.15 -11.70 1.11
N CYS A 17 2.92 -10.94 0.37
CA CYS A 17 2.97 -9.49 0.48
C CYS A 17 2.98 -8.90 -0.92
N LEU A 18 1.96 -8.10 -1.24
CA LEU A 18 1.93 -7.34 -2.49
C LEU A 18 2.79 -6.09 -2.36
N ILE A 19 3.57 -5.81 -3.39
CA ILE A 19 4.34 -4.57 -3.51
C ILE A 19 3.79 -3.80 -4.69
N SER A 20 3.18 -2.64 -4.44
CA SER A 20 2.47 -1.87 -5.46
C SER A 20 3.38 -1.45 -6.61
N GLU A 21 4.63 -1.09 -6.32
CA GLU A 21 5.61 -0.71 -7.32
C GLU A 21 5.96 -1.88 -8.27
N GLU A 22 6.00 -3.10 -7.74
CA GLU A 22 6.19 -4.31 -8.54
C GLU A 22 4.96 -4.61 -9.41
N VAL A 23 3.75 -4.43 -8.85
CA VAL A 23 2.49 -4.54 -9.60
C VAL A 23 2.49 -3.62 -10.81
N ALA A 24 2.91 -2.36 -10.63
CA ALA A 24 3.00 -1.39 -11.71
C ALA A 24 4.07 -1.77 -12.76
N GLU A 25 5.28 -2.15 -12.31
CA GLU A 25 6.37 -2.51 -13.22
C GLU A 25 6.04 -3.73 -14.07
N LYS A 26 5.47 -4.75 -13.44
CA LYS A 26 5.04 -5.98 -14.13
C LYS A 26 3.69 -5.82 -14.85
N LYS A 27 3.04 -4.67 -14.74
CA LYS A 27 1.71 -4.38 -15.30
C LYS A 27 0.70 -5.48 -14.96
N MET A 28 0.69 -5.91 -13.70
CA MET A 28 -0.20 -6.98 -13.26
C MET A 28 -1.66 -6.51 -13.30
N SER A 29 -2.53 -7.34 -13.88
CA SER A 29 -3.97 -7.12 -13.84
C SER A 29 -4.56 -7.58 -12.48
N LEU A 30 -5.80 -7.16 -12.17
CA LEU A 30 -6.54 -7.67 -10.99
C LEU A 30 -6.62 -9.21 -11.01
N SER A 31 -6.89 -9.77 -12.19
CA SER A 31 -6.95 -11.24 -12.36
C SER A 31 -5.60 -11.89 -12.10
N ALA A 32 -4.49 -11.32 -12.59
CA ALA A 32 -3.16 -11.87 -12.37
C ALA A 32 -2.75 -11.84 -10.88
N ILE A 33 -3.12 -10.78 -10.16
CA ILE A 33 -2.89 -10.69 -8.71
C ILE A 33 -3.74 -11.74 -7.98
N ALA A 34 -5.02 -11.88 -8.35
CA ALA A 34 -5.90 -12.89 -7.76
C ALA A 34 -5.41 -14.31 -8.02
N ASP A 35 -4.91 -14.60 -9.23
CA ASP A 35 -4.31 -15.89 -9.58
C ASP A 35 -3.03 -16.16 -8.76
N TYR A 36 -2.14 -15.17 -8.60
CA TYR A 36 -0.94 -15.28 -7.77
C TYR A 36 -1.28 -15.65 -6.30
N ILE A 37 -2.30 -14.99 -5.73
CA ILE A 37 -2.76 -15.32 -4.38
C ILE A 37 -3.41 -16.71 -4.33
N ALA A 38 -4.25 -17.06 -5.31
CA ALA A 38 -4.93 -18.34 -5.39
C ALA A 38 -3.94 -19.51 -5.58
N ASP A 39 -2.83 -19.30 -6.29
CA ASP A 39 -1.77 -20.29 -6.44
C ASP A 39 -1.12 -20.64 -5.11
N SER A 40 -0.77 -19.64 -4.30
CA SER A 40 -0.22 -19.85 -2.96
C SER A 40 -1.23 -20.59 -2.06
N VAL A 41 -2.51 -20.17 -2.08
CA VAL A 41 -3.58 -20.83 -1.30
C VAL A 41 -3.72 -22.30 -1.73
N ALA A 42 -3.72 -22.58 -3.03
CA ALA A 42 -3.87 -23.94 -3.54
C ALA A 42 -2.65 -24.84 -3.22
N ALA A 43 -1.43 -24.31 -3.37
CA ALA A 43 -0.20 -25.02 -3.04
C ALA A 43 -0.14 -25.39 -1.55
N ARG A 44 -0.52 -24.47 -0.67
CA ARG A 44 -0.59 -24.71 0.78
C ARG A 44 -1.69 -25.70 1.15
N ALA A 45 -2.86 -25.58 0.55
CA ALA A 45 -3.98 -26.52 0.78
C ALA A 45 -3.60 -27.95 0.36
N ALA A 46 -2.86 -28.13 -0.73
CA ALA A 46 -2.33 -29.44 -1.16
C ALA A 46 -1.40 -30.08 -0.12
N LYS A 47 -0.73 -29.24 0.70
CA LYS A 47 0.09 -29.68 1.85
C LYS A 47 -0.71 -29.82 3.16
N GLY A 48 -2.04 -29.67 3.12
CA GLY A 48 -2.93 -29.71 4.30
C GLY A 48 -2.99 -28.42 5.11
N MET A 49 -2.36 -27.34 4.64
CA MET A 49 -2.32 -26.04 5.31
C MET A 49 -3.43 -25.11 4.77
N ASN A 50 -4.62 -25.18 5.35
CA ASN A 50 -5.75 -24.32 4.98
C ASN A 50 -5.77 -23.01 5.78
N PHE A 51 -4.63 -22.37 5.95
CA PHE A 51 -4.47 -21.07 6.62
C PHE A 51 -3.30 -20.32 5.98
N GLY A 52 -3.28 -19.02 6.13
CA GLY A 52 -2.20 -18.18 5.61
C GLY A 52 -2.43 -16.72 5.96
N VAL A 53 -1.40 -15.90 5.74
CA VAL A 53 -1.42 -14.46 5.96
C VAL A 53 -1.03 -13.77 4.67
N ALA A 54 -1.85 -12.79 4.24
CA ALA A 54 -1.55 -11.92 3.11
C ALA A 54 -1.52 -10.46 3.58
N ILE A 55 -0.45 -9.76 3.27
CA ILE A 55 -0.32 -8.31 3.46
C ILE A 55 -0.64 -7.64 2.12
N ILE A 56 -1.68 -6.81 2.12
CA ILE A 56 -2.16 -6.09 0.95
C ILE A 56 -2.03 -4.59 1.23
N PRO A 57 -1.22 -3.85 0.45
CA PRO A 57 -1.08 -2.42 0.64
C PRO A 57 -2.40 -1.67 0.39
N GLU A 58 -2.71 -0.74 1.28
CA GLU A 58 -3.77 0.25 1.07
C GLU A 58 -3.50 1.02 -0.23
N GLY A 59 -4.31 1.02 -1.18
CA GLY A 59 -4.11 1.73 -2.45
C GLY A 59 -3.27 0.98 -3.49
N VAL A 60 -3.01 -0.32 -3.32
CA VAL A 60 -2.36 -1.15 -4.37
C VAL A 60 -3.12 -1.08 -5.69
N VAL A 61 -4.43 -0.87 -5.64
CA VAL A 61 -5.30 -0.76 -6.82
C VAL A 61 -4.94 0.41 -7.75
N GLU A 62 -4.37 1.50 -7.22
CA GLU A 62 -3.86 2.61 -8.04
C GLU A 62 -2.73 2.20 -8.98
N PHE A 63 -2.02 1.13 -8.63
CA PHE A 63 -0.88 0.62 -9.37
C PHE A 63 -1.25 -0.48 -10.37
N VAL A 64 -2.52 -0.91 -10.37
CA VAL A 64 -3.06 -1.84 -11.36
C VAL A 64 -3.49 -1.03 -12.59
N PRO A 65 -2.87 -1.23 -13.78
CA PRO A 65 -3.07 -0.33 -14.93
C PRO A 65 -4.53 -0.16 -15.34
N GLU A 66 -5.29 -1.25 -15.40
CA GLU A 66 -6.72 -1.23 -15.78
C GLU A 66 -7.60 -0.53 -14.74
N PHE A 67 -7.26 -0.65 -13.46
CA PHE A 67 -7.98 0.02 -12.37
C PHE A 67 -7.61 1.50 -12.29
N SER A 68 -6.36 1.84 -12.52
CA SER A 68 -5.90 3.23 -12.63
C SER A 68 -6.58 3.97 -13.79
N ALA A 69 -6.74 3.31 -14.94
CA ALA A 69 -7.49 3.87 -16.08
C ALA A 69 -8.96 4.10 -15.72
N LEU A 70 -9.61 3.12 -15.08
CA LEU A 70 -10.98 3.25 -14.58
C LEU A 70 -11.13 4.45 -13.63
N ILE A 71 -10.23 4.61 -12.65
CA ILE A 71 -10.25 5.75 -11.72
C ILE A 71 -10.12 7.08 -12.48
N ALA A 72 -9.23 7.16 -13.46
CA ALA A 72 -9.05 8.36 -14.26
C ALA A 72 -10.33 8.72 -15.03
N GLU A 73 -10.97 7.77 -15.69
CA GLU A 73 -12.24 7.98 -16.38
C GLU A 73 -13.39 8.37 -15.43
N ILE A 74 -13.48 7.75 -14.26
CA ILE A 74 -14.46 8.13 -13.22
C ILE A 74 -14.24 9.57 -12.76
N ASN A 75 -12.99 9.98 -12.56
CA ASN A 75 -12.68 11.36 -12.17
C ASN A 75 -13.08 12.37 -13.26
N GLU A 76 -12.88 12.04 -14.53
CA GLU A 76 -13.33 12.86 -15.65
C GLU A 76 -14.86 12.86 -15.79
N LEU A 77 -15.49 11.70 -15.64
CA LEU A 77 -16.94 11.54 -15.72
C LEU A 77 -17.67 12.37 -14.66
N LEU A 78 -17.12 12.46 -13.46
CA LEU A 78 -17.70 13.22 -12.35
C LEU A 78 -17.01 14.58 -12.14
N ALA A 79 -16.42 15.17 -13.18
CA ALA A 79 -15.91 16.53 -13.15
C ALA A 79 -17.02 17.55 -13.42
N GLY A 80 -17.05 18.65 -12.64
CA GLY A 80 -17.97 19.79 -12.84
C GLY A 80 -19.44 19.42 -12.73
N SER A 81 -20.28 19.95 -13.63
CA SER A 81 -21.75 19.81 -13.59
C SER A 81 -22.26 18.35 -13.73
N LYS A 82 -21.45 17.44 -14.21
CA LYS A 82 -21.81 16.01 -14.30
C LYS A 82 -21.88 15.36 -12.91
N ALA A 83 -21.08 15.83 -11.94
CA ALA A 83 -21.17 15.39 -10.55
C ALA A 83 -22.55 15.72 -9.95
N ASP A 84 -23.07 16.93 -10.19
CA ASP A 84 -24.38 17.32 -9.69
C ASP A 84 -25.49 16.47 -10.31
N ALA A 85 -25.42 16.20 -11.62
CA ALA A 85 -26.35 15.33 -12.31
C ALA A 85 -26.34 13.90 -11.74
N PHE A 86 -25.14 13.34 -11.48
CA PHE A 86 -25.00 12.01 -10.88
C PHE A 86 -25.54 11.98 -9.43
N ASN A 87 -25.26 12.99 -8.64
CA ASN A 87 -25.70 13.07 -7.26
C ASN A 87 -27.22 13.23 -7.13
N ALA A 88 -27.86 13.84 -8.12
CA ALA A 88 -29.32 14.00 -8.18
C ALA A 88 -30.08 12.70 -8.48
N LEU A 89 -29.39 11.64 -8.96
CA LEU A 89 -30.02 10.36 -9.25
C LEU A 89 -30.39 9.62 -7.94
N PRO A 90 -31.67 9.23 -7.76
CA PRO A 90 -32.15 8.73 -6.48
C PRO A 90 -31.76 7.28 -6.18
N THR A 91 -31.50 6.46 -7.20
CA THR A 91 -31.25 5.03 -7.01
C THR A 91 -29.90 4.59 -7.57
N TRP A 92 -29.30 3.54 -6.98
CA TRP A 92 -28.08 2.95 -7.51
C TRP A 92 -28.25 2.44 -8.95
N LYS A 93 -29.42 1.92 -9.28
CA LYS A 93 -29.70 1.45 -10.64
C LYS A 93 -29.60 2.58 -11.68
N GLU A 94 -30.10 3.77 -11.37
CA GLU A 94 -30.00 4.93 -12.25
C GLU A 94 -28.58 5.46 -12.31
N LYS A 95 -27.88 5.46 -11.19
CA LYS A 95 -26.44 5.77 -11.11
C LYS A 95 -25.61 4.81 -11.96
N TYR A 96 -25.90 3.50 -11.85
CA TYR A 96 -25.22 2.49 -12.68
C TYR A 96 -25.43 2.72 -14.18
N ALA A 97 -26.64 3.02 -14.60
CA ALA A 97 -26.94 3.33 -15.99
C ALA A 97 -26.22 4.61 -16.47
N PHE A 98 -26.07 5.61 -15.60
CA PHE A 98 -25.28 6.80 -15.90
C PHE A 98 -23.80 6.46 -16.11
N ILE A 99 -23.25 5.61 -15.24
CA ILE A 99 -21.87 5.11 -15.30
C ILE A 99 -21.63 4.34 -16.59
N GLU A 100 -22.52 3.39 -16.92
CA GLU A 100 -22.44 2.55 -18.11
C GLU A 100 -22.39 3.37 -19.41
N ASN A 101 -23.11 4.48 -19.46
CA ASN A 101 -23.10 5.38 -20.61
C ASN A 101 -21.91 6.34 -20.62
N GLY A 102 -21.18 6.48 -19.52
CA GLY A 102 -20.10 7.45 -19.35
C GLY A 102 -18.69 6.88 -19.42
N LEU A 103 -18.51 5.59 -19.15
CA LEU A 103 -17.22 4.92 -19.20
C LEU A 103 -16.94 4.29 -20.57
N SER A 104 -15.64 4.10 -20.87
CA SER A 104 -15.22 3.28 -22.01
C SER A 104 -15.63 1.82 -21.81
N LYS A 105 -15.62 1.03 -22.89
CA LYS A 105 -15.93 -0.41 -22.82
C LYS A 105 -14.94 -1.16 -21.95
N GLU A 106 -13.68 -0.77 -22.01
CA GLU A 106 -12.58 -1.34 -21.26
C GLU A 106 -12.76 -1.08 -19.76
N SER A 107 -12.99 0.18 -19.38
CA SER A 107 -13.24 0.56 -17.98
C SER A 107 -14.55 -0.03 -17.45
N MET A 108 -15.58 -0.12 -18.27
CA MET A 108 -16.83 -0.76 -17.88
C MET A 108 -16.68 -2.26 -17.66
N ALA A 109 -15.84 -2.96 -18.43
CA ALA A 109 -15.54 -4.36 -18.21
C ALA A 109 -14.84 -4.59 -16.85
N VAL A 110 -13.90 -3.72 -16.48
CA VAL A 110 -13.26 -3.74 -15.16
C VAL A 110 -14.27 -3.42 -14.06
N PHE A 111 -15.09 -2.38 -14.25
CA PHE A 111 -16.09 -1.97 -13.27
C PHE A 111 -17.13 -3.08 -12.99
N ALA A 112 -17.57 -3.79 -14.01
CA ALA A 112 -18.60 -4.83 -13.89
C ALA A 112 -18.16 -6.06 -13.07
N ILE A 113 -16.86 -6.37 -13.03
CA ILE A 113 -16.34 -7.50 -12.24
C ILE A 113 -16.08 -7.14 -10.76
N LEU A 114 -16.18 -5.86 -10.40
CA LEU A 114 -15.97 -5.42 -9.03
C LEU A 114 -17.18 -5.77 -8.15
N PRO A 115 -16.98 -6.17 -6.88
CA PRO A 115 -18.07 -6.27 -5.92
C PRO A 115 -18.86 -4.96 -5.81
N GLU A 116 -20.19 -5.06 -5.65
CA GLU A 116 -21.07 -3.87 -5.63
C GLU A 116 -20.64 -2.83 -4.59
N GLY A 117 -20.19 -3.26 -3.41
CA GLY A 117 -19.67 -2.35 -2.39
C GLY A 117 -18.46 -1.52 -2.89
N ILE A 118 -17.56 -2.13 -3.65
CA ILE A 118 -16.41 -1.44 -4.26
C ILE A 118 -16.86 -0.51 -5.38
N GLN A 119 -17.81 -0.95 -6.22
CA GLN A 119 -18.43 -0.10 -7.25
C GLN A 119 -19.01 1.18 -6.63
N GLN A 120 -19.72 1.04 -5.51
CA GLN A 120 -20.30 2.18 -4.79
C GLN A 120 -19.21 3.08 -4.19
N GLN A 121 -18.18 2.54 -3.57
CA GLN A 121 -17.06 3.31 -3.01
C GLN A 121 -16.36 4.17 -4.06
N LEU A 122 -16.18 3.67 -5.28
CA LEU A 122 -15.57 4.42 -6.38
C LEU A 122 -16.35 5.69 -6.76
N PHE A 123 -17.65 5.74 -6.53
CA PHE A 123 -18.51 6.84 -6.97
C PHE A 123 -19.02 7.73 -5.84
N LEU A 124 -19.18 7.19 -4.64
CA LEU A 124 -19.82 7.90 -3.54
C LEU A 124 -18.83 8.66 -2.64
N GLU A 125 -17.58 8.22 -2.59
CA GLU A 125 -16.58 8.80 -1.71
C GLU A 125 -15.51 9.55 -2.51
N ARG A 126 -15.47 10.87 -2.28
CA ARG A 126 -14.58 11.79 -2.96
C ARG A 126 -13.68 12.53 -1.99
N ASP A 127 -12.46 12.80 -2.40
CA ASP A 127 -11.57 13.68 -1.66
C ASP A 127 -12.04 15.16 -1.78
N PRO A 128 -11.50 16.09 -0.99
CA PRO A 128 -11.84 17.51 -1.08
C PRO A 128 -11.56 18.13 -2.45
N HIS A 129 -10.86 17.43 -3.33
CA HIS A 129 -10.55 17.86 -4.69
C HIS A 129 -11.47 17.22 -5.74
N GLY A 130 -12.42 16.37 -5.31
CA GLY A 130 -13.39 15.73 -6.18
C GLY A 130 -12.89 14.45 -6.86
N ASN A 131 -11.72 13.90 -6.47
CA ASN A 131 -11.22 12.63 -7.00
C ASN A 131 -11.72 11.45 -6.17
N VAL A 132 -11.65 10.25 -6.74
CA VAL A 132 -11.86 9.00 -6.00
C VAL A 132 -10.91 8.94 -4.81
N GLN A 133 -11.45 8.73 -3.62
CA GLN A 133 -10.66 8.57 -2.42
C GLN A 133 -10.15 7.12 -2.30
N VAL A 134 -9.11 6.80 -3.04
CA VAL A 134 -8.60 5.42 -3.17
C VAL A 134 -8.21 4.78 -1.84
N SER A 135 -7.80 5.58 -0.85
CA SER A 135 -7.48 5.08 0.49
C SER A 135 -8.68 4.50 1.27
N LEU A 136 -9.90 4.74 0.80
CA LEU A 136 -11.12 4.17 1.38
C LEU A 136 -11.59 2.90 0.65
N ILE A 137 -10.97 2.56 -0.48
CA ILE A 137 -11.28 1.32 -1.18
C ILE A 137 -10.74 0.15 -0.36
N GLU A 138 -11.64 -0.72 0.06
CA GLU A 138 -11.33 -1.93 0.83
C GLU A 138 -10.64 -2.98 -0.06
N SER A 139 -9.37 -2.72 -0.39
CA SER A 139 -8.57 -3.57 -1.29
C SER A 139 -8.49 -5.02 -0.82
N GLU A 140 -8.47 -5.26 0.49
CA GLU A 140 -8.47 -6.59 1.09
C GLU A 140 -9.77 -7.37 0.78
N LYS A 141 -10.91 -6.69 0.77
CA LYS A 141 -12.19 -7.31 0.40
C LYS A 141 -12.28 -7.57 -1.10
N LEU A 142 -11.79 -6.63 -1.91
CA LEU A 142 -11.73 -6.80 -3.36
C LEU A 142 -10.93 -8.05 -3.72
N PHE A 143 -9.68 -8.14 -3.27
CA PHE A 143 -8.82 -9.27 -3.62
C PHE A 143 -9.32 -10.58 -3.03
N SER A 144 -9.88 -10.59 -1.83
CA SER A 144 -10.44 -11.83 -1.26
C SER A 144 -11.65 -12.34 -2.04
N ALA A 145 -12.51 -11.45 -2.57
CA ALA A 145 -13.62 -11.85 -3.44
C ALA A 145 -13.10 -12.45 -4.75
N LEU A 146 -12.17 -11.77 -5.44
CA LEU A 146 -11.58 -12.28 -6.67
C LEU A 146 -10.86 -13.62 -6.48
N VAL A 147 -10.15 -13.79 -5.37
CA VAL A 147 -9.49 -15.05 -5.00
C VAL A 147 -10.51 -16.16 -4.74
N ALA A 148 -11.61 -15.84 -4.04
CA ALA A 148 -12.67 -16.80 -3.78
C ALA A 148 -13.30 -17.31 -5.09
N ASP A 149 -13.56 -16.43 -6.04
CA ASP A 149 -14.08 -16.79 -7.37
C ASP A 149 -13.09 -17.69 -8.13
N LYS A 150 -11.81 -17.33 -8.17
CA LYS A 150 -10.75 -18.17 -8.77
C LYS A 150 -10.65 -19.55 -8.14
N LEU A 151 -10.72 -19.63 -6.82
CA LEU A 151 -10.68 -20.91 -6.11
C LEU A 151 -11.96 -21.74 -6.32
N ALA A 152 -13.11 -21.09 -6.49
CA ALA A 152 -14.37 -21.77 -6.85
C ALA A 152 -14.28 -22.36 -8.27
N GLU A 153 -13.74 -21.63 -9.24
CA GLU A 153 -13.47 -22.14 -10.60
C GLU A 153 -12.52 -23.34 -10.56
N ARG A 154 -11.40 -23.24 -9.82
CA ARG A 154 -10.42 -24.32 -9.65
C ARG A 154 -11.03 -25.55 -8.96
N LYS A 155 -11.94 -25.33 -8.02
CA LYS A 155 -12.66 -26.41 -7.35
C LYS A 155 -13.61 -27.14 -8.31
N ALA A 156 -14.34 -26.39 -9.15
CA ALA A 156 -15.19 -26.96 -10.19
C ALA A 156 -14.39 -27.74 -11.23
N ALA A 157 -13.16 -27.29 -11.54
CA ALA A 157 -12.21 -27.99 -12.42
C ALA A 157 -11.49 -29.17 -11.76
N GLY A 158 -11.67 -29.40 -10.44
CA GLY A 158 -11.01 -30.49 -9.70
C GLY A 158 -9.53 -30.22 -9.37
N THR A 159 -9.05 -29.01 -9.54
CA THR A 159 -7.63 -28.61 -9.30
C THR A 159 -7.39 -27.99 -7.92
N TYR A 160 -8.47 -27.77 -7.14
CA TYR A 160 -8.41 -27.25 -5.77
C TYR A 160 -9.41 -27.99 -4.89
N ASN A 161 -8.94 -28.57 -3.79
CA ASN A 161 -9.77 -29.32 -2.82
C ASN A 161 -9.74 -28.73 -1.40
N GLY A 162 -9.11 -27.56 -1.23
CA GLY A 162 -8.99 -26.90 0.06
C GLY A 162 -10.28 -26.23 0.54
N LYS A 163 -10.18 -25.60 1.69
CA LYS A 163 -11.19 -24.69 2.24
C LYS A 163 -10.60 -23.28 2.23
N PHE A 164 -11.37 -22.33 1.74
CA PHE A 164 -10.99 -20.91 1.75
C PHE A 164 -12.06 -20.10 2.49
N SER A 165 -11.59 -19.31 3.44
CA SER A 165 -12.40 -18.31 4.16
C SER A 165 -11.49 -17.18 4.55
N ALA A 166 -11.71 -16.00 3.98
CA ALA A 166 -10.90 -14.82 4.26
C ALA A 166 -11.42 -14.10 5.52
N LEU A 167 -10.49 -13.73 6.40
CA LEU A 167 -10.72 -12.78 7.48
C LEU A 167 -10.03 -11.47 7.09
N HIS A 168 -10.82 -10.43 6.92
CA HIS A 168 -10.30 -9.11 6.58
C HIS A 168 -9.89 -8.37 7.85
N HIS A 169 -8.72 -7.77 7.81
CA HIS A 169 -8.23 -6.92 8.88
C HIS A 169 -7.67 -5.64 8.29
N PHE A 170 -8.43 -4.56 8.38
CA PHE A 170 -7.99 -3.25 7.96
C PHE A 170 -7.28 -2.57 9.13
N LEU A 171 -5.96 -2.45 9.04
CA LEU A 171 -5.15 -1.87 10.11
C LEU A 171 -5.26 -0.35 10.19
N GLY A 172 -5.38 0.33 9.06
CA GLY A 172 -5.57 1.78 9.02
C GLY A 172 -4.53 2.55 9.84
N TYR A 173 -5.00 3.38 10.75
CA TYR A 173 -4.14 4.13 11.67
C TYR A 173 -3.48 3.25 12.73
N GLU A 174 -4.07 2.15 13.13
CA GLU A 174 -3.49 1.20 14.09
C GLU A 174 -2.18 0.62 13.58
N GLY A 175 -2.07 0.34 12.29
CA GLY A 175 -0.82 -0.07 11.64
C GLY A 175 0.19 1.06 11.42
N ARG A 176 -0.14 2.29 11.81
CA ARG A 176 0.70 3.48 11.60
C ARG A 176 1.12 4.15 12.91
N CYS A 177 0.54 3.74 14.02
CA CYS A 177 0.76 4.32 15.33
C CYS A 177 1.20 3.23 16.30
N ALA A 178 2.33 3.48 16.93
CA ALA A 178 2.81 2.73 18.10
C ALA A 178 3.40 3.72 19.08
N PHE A 179 3.70 3.26 20.30
CA PHE A 179 4.59 4.02 21.16
C PHE A 179 5.95 4.16 20.49
N PRO A 180 6.62 5.32 20.59
CA PRO A 180 7.93 5.51 19.99
C PRO A 180 8.98 4.62 20.65
N SER A 181 9.87 4.04 19.84
CA SER A 181 11.12 3.47 20.34
C SER A 181 12.08 4.58 20.80
N ASN A 182 13.18 4.23 21.47
CA ASN A 182 14.22 5.21 21.78
C ASN A 182 14.77 5.87 20.53
N PHE A 183 14.94 5.09 19.45
CA PHE A 183 15.34 5.64 18.16
C PHE A 183 14.37 6.71 17.66
N ASP A 184 13.05 6.42 17.68
CA ASP A 184 12.03 7.37 17.24
C ASP A 184 12.03 8.63 18.10
N ALA A 185 12.19 8.48 19.42
CA ALA A 185 12.25 9.60 20.36
C ALA A 185 13.43 10.51 20.05
N ASP A 186 14.64 9.96 19.92
CA ASP A 186 15.86 10.69 19.62
C ASP A 186 15.79 11.34 18.22
N TYR A 187 15.24 10.62 17.25
CA TYR A 187 15.08 11.11 15.88
C TYR A 187 14.10 12.28 15.80
N CYS A 188 12.92 12.13 16.39
CA CYS A 188 11.91 13.20 16.41
C CYS A 188 12.39 14.42 17.21
N TYR A 189 13.06 14.21 18.34
CA TYR A 189 13.67 15.29 19.10
C TYR A 189 14.73 16.05 18.29
N SER A 190 15.63 15.31 17.61
CA SER A 190 16.65 15.89 16.75
C SER A 190 16.07 16.67 15.59
N LEU A 191 15.00 16.15 14.94
CA LEU A 191 14.29 16.84 13.88
C LEU A 191 13.63 18.14 14.37
N GLY A 192 12.97 18.09 15.54
CA GLY A 192 12.31 19.27 16.13
C GLY A 192 13.29 20.35 16.53
N TYR A 193 14.37 19.97 17.21
CA TYR A 193 15.42 20.91 17.60
C TYR A 193 16.11 21.55 16.40
N ASN A 194 16.42 20.75 15.38
CA ASN A 194 17.00 21.24 14.14
C ASN A 194 16.04 22.15 13.35
N ALA A 195 14.74 21.87 13.35
CA ALA A 195 13.74 22.76 12.76
C ALA A 195 13.73 24.13 13.42
N PHE A 196 13.82 24.17 14.78
CA PHE A 196 13.95 25.43 15.51
C PHE A 196 15.22 26.18 15.09
N MET A 197 16.37 25.50 14.95
CA MET A 197 17.61 26.12 14.51
C MET A 197 17.50 26.69 13.09
N LEU A 198 16.87 25.98 12.16
CA LEU A 198 16.63 26.50 10.81
C LEU A 198 15.80 27.79 10.85
N ILE A 199 14.75 27.85 11.64
CA ILE A 199 13.93 29.04 11.83
C ILE A 199 14.75 30.18 12.46
N GLN A 200 15.52 29.89 13.50
CA GLN A 200 16.34 30.86 14.20
C GLN A 200 17.39 31.52 13.29
N TYR A 201 17.93 30.75 12.35
CA TYR A 201 18.89 31.26 11.36
C TYR A 201 18.23 31.78 10.07
N GLY A 202 16.90 31.91 10.02
CA GLY A 202 16.17 32.50 8.91
C GLY A 202 16.04 31.64 7.67
N TYR A 203 16.25 30.32 7.77
CA TYR A 203 16.10 29.38 6.67
C TYR A 203 14.63 29.04 6.44
N ASN A 204 13.95 29.80 5.57
CA ASN A 204 12.57 29.52 5.17
C ASN A 204 12.50 28.52 4.01
N GLY A 205 11.45 27.68 3.97
CA GLY A 205 11.24 26.71 2.91
C GLY A 205 12.19 25.51 2.97
N TYR A 206 12.71 25.20 4.15
CA TYR A 206 13.55 24.04 4.41
C TYR A 206 12.80 22.98 5.23
N LEU A 207 13.03 21.72 4.87
CA LEU A 207 12.67 20.57 5.70
C LEU A 207 13.82 20.28 6.66
N SER A 208 13.50 20.02 7.91
CA SER A 208 14.46 19.49 8.86
C SER A 208 14.88 18.08 8.46
N LYS A 209 16.17 17.81 8.51
CA LYS A 209 16.79 16.55 8.10
C LYS A 209 17.83 16.10 9.11
N VAL A 210 17.85 14.81 9.40
CA VAL A 210 18.93 14.14 10.13
C VAL A 210 19.52 13.05 9.25
N SER A 211 20.83 12.98 9.19
CA SER A 211 21.58 11.98 8.42
C SER A 211 22.38 11.07 9.36
N ASN A 212 22.96 10.00 8.82
CA ASN A 212 23.73 8.98 9.55
C ASN A 212 22.90 8.21 10.55
N LEU A 213 21.61 7.99 10.25
CA LEU A 213 20.66 7.28 11.15
C LEU A 213 21.08 5.84 11.48
N SER A 214 22.01 5.28 10.73
CA SER A 214 22.62 3.98 11.03
C SER A 214 23.68 4.01 12.14
N LYS A 215 24.06 5.20 12.61
CA LYS A 215 25.02 5.43 13.67
C LYS A 215 24.29 5.69 14.99
N PRO A 216 24.98 5.59 16.16
CA PRO A 216 24.45 6.11 17.40
C PRO A 216 24.00 7.57 17.27
N ALA A 217 22.98 7.97 18.04
CA ALA A 217 22.39 9.31 17.96
C ALA A 217 23.39 10.45 18.12
N ALA A 218 24.45 10.24 18.91
CA ALA A 218 25.54 11.21 19.09
C ALA A 218 26.36 11.49 17.80
N GLU A 219 26.29 10.61 16.81
CA GLU A 219 26.98 10.73 15.52
C GLU A 219 26.04 11.19 14.40
N TRP A 220 24.78 11.46 14.70
CA TRP A 220 23.84 11.97 13.73
C TRP A 220 24.19 13.39 13.29
N VAL A 221 23.89 13.69 12.04
CA VAL A 221 24.16 15.02 11.45
C VAL A 221 22.83 15.67 11.08
N ALA A 222 22.51 16.73 11.84
CA ALA A 222 21.37 17.59 11.57
C ALA A 222 21.66 18.54 10.39
N GLY A 223 20.63 18.86 9.61
CA GLY A 223 20.75 19.77 8.48
C GLY A 223 19.40 20.15 7.87
N GLY A 224 19.45 20.92 6.79
CA GLY A 224 18.24 21.35 6.06
C GLY A 224 18.24 20.87 4.61
N MET A 225 17.04 20.56 4.10
CA MET A 225 16.81 20.28 2.70
C MET A 225 15.82 21.30 2.15
N PRO A 226 16.18 22.10 1.11
CA PRO A 226 15.20 22.97 0.47
C PRO A 226 14.01 22.17 -0.03
N ILE A 227 12.78 22.59 0.32
CA ILE A 227 11.55 21.87 -0.07
C ILE A 227 11.44 21.70 -1.58
N THR A 228 11.95 22.65 -2.35
CA THR A 228 11.97 22.60 -3.81
C THR A 228 12.77 21.42 -4.38
N LYS A 229 13.76 20.91 -3.63
CA LYS A 229 14.51 19.70 -4.04
C LYS A 229 13.71 18.41 -3.86
N MET A 230 12.62 18.46 -3.09
CA MET A 230 11.72 17.31 -2.86
C MET A 230 10.52 17.35 -3.80
N MET A 231 10.34 18.44 -4.55
CA MET A 231 9.19 18.61 -5.44
C MET A 231 9.46 18.00 -6.81
N ASN A 232 8.43 17.38 -7.36
CA ASN A 232 8.35 16.94 -8.74
C ASN A 232 7.08 17.56 -9.35
N MET A 233 7.08 17.71 -10.69
CA MET A 233 5.87 18.15 -11.39
C MET A 233 5.00 16.92 -11.67
N GLU A 234 3.76 16.97 -11.22
CA GLU A 234 2.75 15.96 -11.49
C GLU A 234 1.49 16.63 -12.07
N ARG A 235 0.88 15.95 -13.04
CA ARG A 235 -0.38 16.41 -13.61
C ARG A 235 -1.52 16.13 -12.64
N ARG A 236 -2.13 17.21 -12.11
CA ARG A 236 -3.27 17.15 -11.19
C ARG A 236 -4.33 18.12 -11.65
N HIS A 237 -5.59 17.66 -11.76
CA HIS A 237 -6.72 18.48 -12.22
C HIS A 237 -6.47 19.15 -13.57
N GLY A 238 -5.81 18.46 -14.52
CA GLY A 238 -5.50 19.01 -15.84
C GLY A 238 -4.34 20.01 -15.89
N GLU A 239 -3.72 20.33 -14.77
CA GLU A 239 -2.58 21.24 -14.64
C GLU A 239 -1.35 20.54 -14.06
N ASP A 240 -0.16 20.99 -14.45
CA ASP A 240 1.08 20.52 -13.85
C ASP A 240 1.35 21.27 -12.55
N LYS A 241 1.36 20.53 -11.42
CA LYS A 241 1.55 21.09 -10.07
C LYS A 241 2.80 20.52 -9.40
N PRO A 242 3.55 21.36 -8.66
CA PRO A 242 4.66 20.87 -7.86
C PRO A 242 4.13 20.09 -6.65
N VAL A 243 4.57 18.85 -6.50
CA VAL A 243 4.19 17.97 -5.38
C VAL A 243 5.41 17.32 -4.76
N ILE A 244 5.36 17.03 -3.46
CA ILE A 244 6.36 16.21 -2.81
C ILE A 244 6.05 14.75 -3.13
N ARG A 245 6.99 14.08 -3.80
CA ARG A 245 6.84 12.68 -4.18
C ARG A 245 6.91 11.77 -2.97
N LYS A 246 5.98 10.82 -2.90
CA LYS A 246 6.03 9.75 -1.89
C LYS A 246 7.29 8.92 -2.10
N ALA A 247 7.95 8.50 -1.01
CA ALA A 247 8.99 7.49 -1.10
C ALA A 247 8.36 6.16 -1.52
N LEU A 248 8.94 5.55 -2.55
CA LEU A 248 8.50 4.29 -3.14
C LEU A 248 9.48 3.16 -2.77
N VAL A 249 9.05 1.92 -2.93
CA VAL A 249 9.94 0.76 -2.82
C VAL A 249 10.86 0.74 -4.03
N GLU A 250 12.17 0.72 -3.78
CA GLU A 250 13.19 0.53 -4.81
C GLU A 250 13.31 -0.97 -5.10
N LEU A 251 12.90 -1.36 -6.33
CA LEU A 251 12.86 -2.78 -6.73
C LEU A 251 14.25 -3.37 -7.01
N ASP A 252 15.25 -2.54 -7.19
CA ASP A 252 16.67 -2.90 -7.27
C ASP A 252 17.40 -2.80 -5.93
N GLY A 253 16.74 -2.23 -4.90
CA GLY A 253 17.28 -2.07 -3.56
C GLY A 253 17.45 -3.40 -2.81
N LYS A 254 18.47 -3.48 -1.95
CA LYS A 254 18.78 -4.68 -1.16
C LYS A 254 17.59 -5.24 -0.37
N PRO A 255 16.75 -4.42 0.32
CA PRO A 255 15.62 -4.94 1.06
C PRO A 255 14.56 -5.62 0.17
N PHE A 256 14.30 -5.08 -1.03
CA PHE A 256 13.38 -5.73 -1.96
C PHE A 256 14.00 -7.01 -2.54
N LYS A 257 15.27 -7.01 -2.90
CA LYS A 257 15.96 -8.20 -3.40
C LYS A 257 16.01 -9.33 -2.37
N TYR A 258 16.16 -8.99 -1.09
CA TYR A 258 16.04 -9.98 -0.02
C TYR A 258 14.63 -10.56 0.06
N PHE A 259 13.60 -9.71 0.04
CA PHE A 259 12.21 -10.15 -0.01
C PHE A 259 11.94 -11.04 -1.23
N GLU A 260 12.36 -10.61 -2.41
CA GLU A 260 12.18 -11.35 -3.67
C GLU A 260 12.80 -12.75 -3.63
N ALA A 261 13.98 -12.87 -3.01
CA ALA A 261 14.69 -14.15 -2.90
C ALA A 261 14.04 -15.16 -1.93
N HIS A 262 13.25 -14.67 -0.96
CA HIS A 262 12.68 -15.55 0.08
C HIS A 262 11.17 -15.75 -0.05
N ARG A 263 10.46 -14.89 -0.77
CA ARG A 263 8.99 -14.88 -0.80
C ARG A 263 8.36 -16.17 -1.34
N GLU A 264 9.04 -16.89 -2.23
CA GLU A 264 8.54 -18.17 -2.75
C GLU A 264 8.50 -19.21 -1.65
N GLU A 265 9.57 -19.32 -0.85
CA GLU A 265 9.61 -20.18 0.32
C GLU A 265 8.52 -19.79 1.33
N TRP A 266 8.37 -18.49 1.62
CA TRP A 266 7.34 -18.00 2.54
C TRP A 266 5.92 -18.25 2.03
N SER A 267 5.69 -18.20 0.72
CA SER A 267 4.38 -18.40 0.14
C SER A 267 3.88 -19.84 0.33
N GLU A 268 4.79 -20.80 0.29
CA GLU A 268 4.45 -22.23 0.35
C GLU A 268 4.54 -22.83 1.77
N ASN A 269 5.37 -22.26 2.62
CA ASN A 269 5.66 -22.78 3.95
C ASN A 269 5.19 -21.87 5.06
N THR A 270 5.21 -22.34 6.30
CA THR A 270 4.89 -21.55 7.48
C THR A 270 6.18 -21.04 8.09
N CYS A 271 6.63 -19.89 7.60
CA CYS A 271 7.90 -19.25 7.99
C CYS A 271 7.69 -18.08 8.96
N TYR A 272 6.51 -17.97 9.56
CA TYR A 272 6.14 -16.80 10.38
C TYR A 272 7.13 -16.55 11.51
N VAL A 273 7.55 -15.29 11.61
CA VAL A 273 8.35 -14.78 12.70
C VAL A 273 7.50 -13.81 13.53
N TYR A 274 7.62 -13.93 14.83
CA TYR A 274 7.07 -12.95 15.75
C TYR A 274 8.22 -12.08 16.27
N PRO A 275 8.32 -10.81 15.84
CA PRO A 275 9.44 -9.92 16.22
C PRO A 275 9.44 -9.56 17.71
N GLY A 276 8.36 -9.87 18.43
CA GLY A 276 8.22 -9.53 19.83
C GLY A 276 7.59 -8.17 20.06
N ALA A 277 7.36 -7.85 21.32
CA ALA A 277 6.90 -6.53 21.72
C ALA A 277 8.08 -5.55 21.78
N ILE A 278 7.85 -4.32 21.32
CA ILE A 278 8.80 -3.23 21.50
C ILE A 278 8.92 -2.96 23.00
N GLN A 279 10.15 -2.95 23.50
CA GLN A 279 10.44 -2.55 24.88
C GLN A 279 10.91 -1.10 24.91
N TYR A 280 10.33 -0.34 25.84
CA TYR A 280 10.64 1.10 25.98
C TYR A 280 11.66 1.38 27.07
N TYR A 281 12.04 0.37 27.84
CA TYR A 281 12.99 0.45 28.94
C TYR A 281 13.95 -0.72 28.88
N GLY A 282 15.20 -0.46 29.22
CA GLY A 282 16.21 -1.49 29.35
C GLY A 282 17.46 -1.24 28.52
N PRO A 283 18.22 -2.29 28.26
CA PRO A 283 19.40 -2.22 27.41
C PRO A 283 19.05 -1.84 25.97
N ALA A 284 19.97 -1.18 25.26
CA ALA A 284 19.77 -0.74 23.88
C ALA A 284 19.37 -1.89 22.94
N GLU A 285 19.86 -3.09 23.18
CA GLU A 285 19.59 -4.30 22.39
C GLU A 285 18.11 -4.70 22.36
N VAL A 286 17.32 -4.25 23.36
CA VAL A 286 15.86 -4.53 23.42
C VAL A 286 15.00 -3.30 23.22
N CYS A 287 15.59 -2.09 23.29
CA CYS A 287 14.89 -0.82 23.12
C CYS A 287 15.10 -0.17 21.76
N ASP A 288 16.28 -0.39 21.16
CA ASP A 288 16.71 0.24 19.91
C ASP A 288 16.86 -0.80 18.79
N ILE A 289 15.75 -1.51 18.51
CA ILE A 289 15.74 -2.50 17.44
C ILE A 289 15.81 -1.76 16.09
N THR A 290 16.89 -2.02 15.35
CA THR A 290 17.04 -1.53 13.99
C THR A 290 16.05 -2.24 13.08
N THR A 291 15.35 -1.49 12.23
CA THR A 291 14.43 -2.07 11.23
C THR A 291 15.18 -2.97 10.25
N LYS A 292 14.53 -4.00 9.77
CA LYS A 292 15.12 -4.96 8.82
C LYS A 292 15.59 -4.28 7.54
N THR A 293 14.84 -3.28 7.06
CA THR A 293 15.25 -2.46 5.92
C THR A 293 16.60 -1.80 6.16
N LEU A 294 16.80 -1.12 7.30
CA LEU A 294 18.07 -0.44 7.58
C LEU A 294 19.22 -1.43 7.76
N ALA A 295 18.98 -2.57 8.40
CA ALA A 295 19.98 -3.62 8.56
C ALA A 295 20.45 -4.14 7.18
N LEU A 296 19.52 -4.47 6.30
CA LEU A 296 19.82 -4.94 4.95
C LEU A 296 20.51 -3.87 4.07
N GLU A 297 20.14 -2.60 4.20
CA GLU A 297 20.82 -1.50 3.50
C GLU A 297 22.29 -1.37 3.93
N LYS A 298 22.58 -1.60 5.20
CA LYS A 298 23.95 -1.62 5.73
C LYS A 298 24.74 -2.86 5.29
N GLY A 299 24.06 -3.95 4.94
CA GLY A 299 24.66 -5.24 4.61
C GLY A 299 24.85 -6.17 5.82
N GLU A 300 23.99 -5.99 6.82
CA GLU A 300 23.87 -6.83 8.02
C GLU A 300 22.85 -7.96 7.81
#